data_11b8fb20721d488534b127740ce0c972
#
_entry.id   11b8fb20721d488534b127740ce0c972
#
_cell.length_a   1.000
_cell.length_b   1.000
_cell.length_c   1.000
_cell.angle_alpha   90.00
_cell.angle_beta   90.00
_cell.angle_gamma   90.00
#
_symmetry.space_group_name_H-M   'P 1'
#
loop_
_entity.id
_entity.type
_entity.pdbx_description
1 polymer ?
#
loop_
_entity_poly.entity_id
_entity_poly.type
_entity_poly.pdbx_seq_one_letter_code
_entity_poly.pdbx_strand_id
1 'polypeptide(L)'
;MGGEEGGGDPAVLVDDEIELPDGSRVIVYGRRSDPELYPSGYKYRFQYLGPDDTALLRYDNGDTPYANGERHDRHYMDEYEEIEFAGDVRSHLDRFQQEVNRIYHERN
;
A
#
# COMPACT_ATOMS: atom_id res chain seq x y z
N MET A 1 33.00 -0.22 3.68
CA MET A 1 32.53 -0.19 4.02
C MET A 1 31.56 -0.42 4.44
N GLY A 2 31.62 -0.63 4.48
CA GLY A 2 30.61 -1.25 5.15
C GLY A 2 29.38 -0.56 5.51
N GLY A 3 29.16 0.55 5.17
CA GLY A 3 28.02 1.29 5.61
C GLY A 3 26.69 0.77 5.11
N GLU A 4 26.74 -0.20 4.27
CA GLU A 4 25.51 -0.63 3.68
C GLU A 4 24.86 -1.73 4.43
N GLU A 5 25.41 -2.16 5.49
CA GLU A 5 24.72 -3.16 6.15
C GLU A 5 23.41 -2.66 6.61
N GLY A 6 22.57 -2.67 6.74
CA GLY A 6 21.32 -2.16 7.04
C GLY A 6 20.65 -1.54 5.87
N GLY A 7 21.41 -1.32 4.85
CA GLY A 7 20.83 -0.70 3.69
C GLY A 7 19.99 -1.70 2.96
N GLY A 8 18.76 -1.57 2.85
CA GLY A 8 17.94 -2.37 1.99
C GLY A 8 18.12 -1.97 0.54
N ASP A 9 17.29 -2.51 -0.32
CA ASP A 9 17.25 -2.12 -1.72
C ASP A 9 16.89 -0.63 -1.78
N PRO A 10 17.72 0.21 -2.39
CA PRO A 10 17.40 1.64 -2.48
C PRO A 10 16.14 1.93 -3.29
N ALA A 11 15.63 0.96 -4.02
CA ALA A 11 14.36 1.15 -4.71
C ALA A 11 13.16 1.05 -3.75
N VAL A 12 13.34 0.46 -2.56
CA VAL A 12 12.24 0.34 -1.60
C VAL A 12 12.05 1.69 -0.91
N LEU A 13 10.84 2.22 -0.98
CA LEU A 13 10.49 3.52 -0.45
C LEU A 13 9.80 3.42 0.91
N VAL A 14 9.02 2.36 1.12
CA VAL A 14 8.37 2.09 2.39
C VAL A 14 8.21 0.58 2.56
N ASP A 15 8.40 0.10 3.77
CA ASP A 15 8.29 -1.32 4.09
C ASP A 15 8.09 -1.41 5.60
N ASP A 16 6.84 -1.27 6.05
CA ASP A 16 6.54 -1.15 7.48
C ASP A 16 5.32 -1.97 7.86
N GLU A 17 5.30 -2.37 9.11
CA GLU A 17 4.13 -2.99 9.72
C GLU A 17 3.91 -2.33 11.09
N ILE A 18 2.67 -1.88 11.34
CA ILE A 18 2.31 -1.17 12.56
C ILE A 18 1.09 -1.85 13.16
N GLU A 19 1.18 -2.18 14.45
CA GLU A 19 0.02 -2.71 15.17
C GLU A 19 -0.64 -1.57 15.94
N LEU A 20 -1.97 -1.49 15.85
CA LEU A 20 -2.75 -0.46 16.52
C LEU A 20 -3.29 -1.00 17.84
N PRO A 21 -3.74 -0.11 18.75
CA PRO A 21 -4.17 -0.55 20.09
C PRO A 21 -5.29 -1.57 20.12
N ASP A 22 -6.13 -1.61 19.08
CA ASP A 22 -7.23 -2.58 19.03
C ASP A 22 -6.80 -3.93 18.46
N GLY A 23 -5.50 -4.11 18.18
CA GLY A 23 -4.99 -5.35 17.60
C GLY A 23 -5.03 -5.38 16.08
N SER A 24 -5.59 -4.35 15.43
CA SER A 24 -5.54 -4.26 13.97
C SER A 24 -4.13 -3.88 13.54
N ARG A 25 -3.82 -4.11 12.25
CA ARG A 25 -2.46 -3.90 11.74
C ARG A 25 -2.49 -3.20 10.40
N VAL A 26 -1.51 -2.32 10.20
CA VAL A 26 -1.27 -1.66 8.91
C VAL A 26 0.03 -2.20 8.35
N ILE A 27 -0.02 -2.77 7.16
CA ILE A 27 1.16 -3.33 6.50
C ILE A 27 1.30 -2.61 5.16
N VAL A 28 2.41 -1.92 4.98
CA VAL A 28 2.61 -1.10 3.79
C VAL A 28 3.93 -1.41 3.13
N TYR A 29 3.89 -1.51 1.82
CA TYR A 29 5.07 -1.75 1.00
C TYR A 29 4.97 -0.94 -0.27
N GLY A 30 6.04 -0.28 -0.67
CA GLY A 30 6.10 0.45 -1.92
C GLY A 30 7.53 0.61 -2.39
N ARG A 31 7.74 0.50 -3.69
CA ARG A 31 9.06 0.61 -4.27
C ARG A 31 9.00 1.25 -5.65
N ARG A 32 10.13 1.74 -6.12
CA ARG A 32 10.26 2.12 -7.52
C ARG A 32 10.25 0.87 -8.37
N SER A 33 9.65 0.95 -9.53
CA SER A 33 9.56 -0.18 -10.43
C SER A 33 9.77 0.31 -11.86
N ASP A 34 9.97 -0.66 -12.77
CA ASP A 34 10.22 -0.38 -14.18
C ASP A 34 8.99 0.30 -14.80
N PRO A 35 9.13 1.51 -15.34
CA PRO A 35 7.99 2.18 -15.98
C PRO A 35 7.42 1.45 -17.19
N GLU A 36 8.16 0.52 -17.76
CA GLU A 36 7.61 -0.31 -18.84
C GLU A 36 6.59 -1.30 -18.31
N LEU A 37 6.72 -1.71 -17.04
CA LEU A 37 5.77 -2.61 -16.41
C LEU A 37 4.70 -1.84 -15.66
N TYR A 38 5.11 -0.80 -14.95
CA TYR A 38 4.21 0.04 -14.17
C TYR A 38 4.42 1.49 -14.60
N PRO A 39 3.60 2.01 -15.51
CA PRO A 39 3.80 3.38 -16.01
C PRO A 39 3.90 4.46 -14.94
N SER A 40 3.30 4.25 -13.76
CA SER A 40 3.48 5.18 -12.66
C SER A 40 4.93 5.21 -12.15
N GLY A 41 5.71 4.17 -12.43
CA GLY A 41 7.06 4.03 -11.92
C GLY A 41 7.16 3.41 -10.55
N TYR A 42 6.06 2.89 -10.01
CA TYR A 42 6.02 2.36 -8.65
C TYR A 42 5.23 1.07 -8.60
N LYS A 43 5.60 0.20 -7.65
CA LYS A 43 4.85 -0.99 -7.27
C LYS A 43 4.56 -0.87 -5.79
N TYR A 44 3.30 -1.01 -5.38
CA TYR A 44 2.96 -0.85 -3.97
C TYR A 44 1.81 -1.76 -3.58
N ARG A 45 1.74 -2.02 -2.26
CA ARG A 45 0.63 -2.74 -1.66
C ARG A 45 0.50 -2.24 -0.23
N PHE A 46 -0.65 -1.64 0.08
CA PHE A 46 -0.96 -1.14 1.42
C PHE A 46 -2.16 -1.91 1.92
N GLN A 47 -2.06 -2.45 3.14
CA GLN A 47 -3.12 -3.27 3.72
C GLN A 47 -3.45 -2.82 5.13
N TYR A 48 -4.73 -2.84 5.46
CA TYR A 48 -5.20 -2.64 6.83
C TYR A 48 -6.02 -3.87 7.20
N LEU A 49 -5.57 -4.60 8.23
CA LEU A 49 -6.16 -5.85 8.65
C LEU A 49 -6.76 -5.70 10.04
N GLY A 50 -7.94 -6.28 10.25
CA GLY A 50 -8.53 -6.32 11.56
C GLY A 50 -7.77 -7.25 12.50
N PRO A 51 -8.13 -7.26 13.81
CA PRO A 51 -7.44 -8.11 14.78
C PRO A 51 -7.50 -9.59 14.43
N ASP A 52 -8.49 -10.00 13.67
CA ASP A 52 -8.67 -11.39 13.24
C ASP A 52 -8.07 -11.63 11.84
N ASP A 53 -7.23 -10.71 11.36
CA ASP A 53 -6.61 -10.74 10.04
C ASP A 53 -7.58 -10.59 8.88
N THR A 54 -8.82 -10.19 9.14
CA THR A 54 -9.75 -9.86 8.06
C THR A 54 -9.27 -8.60 7.35
N ALA A 55 -9.20 -8.65 6.02
CA ALA A 55 -8.79 -7.50 5.23
C ALA A 55 -9.89 -6.44 5.28
N LEU A 56 -9.59 -5.27 5.82
CA LEU A 56 -10.54 -4.16 5.94
C LEU A 56 -10.37 -3.17 4.79
N LEU A 57 -9.14 -2.88 4.42
CA LEU A 57 -8.83 -1.94 3.34
C LEU A 57 -7.54 -2.36 2.67
N ARG A 58 -7.48 -2.26 1.36
CA ARG A 58 -6.25 -2.52 0.61
C ARG A 58 -6.17 -1.61 -0.60
N TYR A 59 -5.00 -1.02 -0.80
CA TYR A 59 -4.65 -0.32 -2.03
C TYR A 59 -3.49 -1.06 -2.67
N ASP A 60 -3.57 -1.34 -3.97
CA ASP A 60 -2.43 -1.91 -4.70
C ASP A 60 -2.54 -1.59 -6.18
N ASN A 61 -1.45 -1.78 -6.91
CA ASN A 61 -1.47 -1.63 -8.36
C ASN A 61 -1.28 -2.95 -9.09
N GLY A 62 -1.65 -4.05 -8.42
CA GLY A 62 -1.72 -5.35 -9.06
C GLY A 62 -0.36 -5.99 -9.29
N ASP A 63 -0.39 -7.23 -9.73
CA ASP A 63 0.81 -8.02 -9.94
C ASP A 63 1.09 -8.26 -11.42
N THR A 64 0.13 -7.95 -12.30
CA THR A 64 0.29 -8.21 -13.73
C THR A 64 -0.22 -7.02 -14.51
N PRO A 65 0.63 -6.02 -14.72
CA PRO A 65 0.20 -4.80 -15.41
C PRO A 65 0.10 -4.93 -16.93
N TYR A 66 0.45 -6.07 -17.47
CA TYR A 66 0.68 -6.17 -18.89
C TYR A 66 -0.53 -6.03 -19.77
N ALA A 67 -1.58 -6.76 -19.45
CA ALA A 67 -2.66 -6.97 -20.42
C ALA A 67 -3.46 -5.70 -20.66
N ASN A 68 -3.75 -4.98 -19.59
CA ASN A 68 -4.64 -3.83 -19.65
C ASN A 68 -3.99 -2.58 -19.08
N GLY A 69 -2.67 -2.60 -18.95
CA GLY A 69 -1.97 -1.50 -18.32
C GLY A 69 -2.08 -1.56 -16.81
N GLU A 70 -1.49 -0.58 -16.18
CA GLU A 70 -1.47 -0.51 -14.72
C GLU A 70 -2.82 -0.05 -14.22
N ARG A 71 -3.29 -0.66 -13.14
CA ARG A 71 -4.54 -0.27 -12.49
C ARG A 71 -4.27 -0.06 -11.03
N HIS A 72 -4.90 0.95 -10.44
CA HIS A 72 -4.77 1.27 -9.04
C HIS A 72 -6.08 0.89 -8.37
N ASP A 73 -6.03 -0.14 -7.53
CA ASP A 73 -7.23 -0.77 -6.99
C ASP A 73 -7.39 -0.44 -5.52
N ARG A 74 -8.64 -0.24 -5.11
CA ARG A 74 -9.03 -0.06 -3.72
C ARG A 74 -10.05 -1.13 -3.38
N HIS A 75 -9.75 -1.91 -2.36
CA HIS A 75 -10.66 -2.92 -1.81
C HIS A 75 -11.04 -2.48 -0.40
N TYR A 76 -12.32 -2.27 -0.18
CA TYR A 76 -12.84 -1.93 1.15
C TYR A 76 -13.91 -2.94 1.50
N MET A 77 -13.62 -3.81 2.46
CA MET A 77 -14.52 -4.91 2.82
C MET A 77 -14.83 -5.72 1.57
N ASP A 78 -16.09 -5.81 1.16
CA ASP A 78 -16.50 -6.53 -0.03
C ASP A 78 -16.55 -5.67 -1.28
N GLU A 79 -16.23 -4.38 -1.16
CA GLU A 79 -16.30 -3.45 -2.29
C GLU A 79 -14.97 -3.33 -2.98
N TYR A 80 -15.02 -3.08 -4.28
CA TYR A 80 -13.84 -2.92 -5.10
C TYR A 80 -14.06 -1.73 -6.04
N GLU A 81 -13.06 -0.89 -6.19
CA GLU A 81 -13.11 0.18 -7.17
C GLU A 81 -11.70 0.49 -7.66
N GLU A 82 -11.63 1.00 -8.87
CA GLU A 82 -10.40 1.53 -9.41
C GLU A 82 -10.30 2.99 -8.98
N ILE A 83 -9.12 3.41 -8.52
CA ILE A 83 -8.91 4.77 -8.04
C ILE A 83 -7.73 5.39 -8.79
N GLU A 84 -7.60 6.70 -8.69
CA GLU A 84 -6.47 7.40 -9.27
C GLU A 84 -5.27 7.31 -8.33
N PHE A 85 -4.10 7.15 -8.93
CA PHE A 85 -2.86 7.16 -8.18
C PHE A 85 -2.51 8.61 -7.81
N ALA A 86 -2.08 8.83 -6.57
CA ALA A 86 -1.85 10.17 -6.06
C ALA A 86 -0.56 10.82 -6.59
N GLY A 87 0.15 10.16 -7.50
CA GLY A 87 1.32 10.73 -8.15
C GLY A 87 2.63 10.13 -7.67
N ASP A 88 2.72 9.78 -6.39
CA ASP A 88 3.89 9.11 -5.84
C ASP A 88 3.45 8.26 -4.65
N VAL A 89 4.36 7.37 -4.21
CA VAL A 89 4.03 6.41 -3.15
C VAL A 89 3.71 7.11 -1.83
N ARG A 90 4.45 8.16 -1.50
CA ARG A 90 4.24 8.85 -0.23
C ARG A 90 2.85 9.51 -0.17
N SER A 91 2.48 10.21 -1.23
CA SER A 91 1.17 10.86 -1.28
C SER A 91 0.04 9.83 -1.27
N HIS A 92 0.25 8.73 -1.97
CA HIS A 92 -0.74 7.66 -2.03
C HIS A 92 -0.88 6.96 -0.67
N LEU A 93 0.24 6.80 0.04
CA LEU A 93 0.23 6.24 1.39
C LEU A 93 -0.49 7.17 2.36
N ASP A 94 -0.26 8.50 2.25
CA ASP A 94 -0.99 9.45 3.08
C ASP A 94 -2.49 9.33 2.91
N ARG A 95 -2.93 9.17 1.66
CA ARG A 95 -4.35 8.97 1.37
C ARG A 95 -4.87 7.68 2.01
N PHE A 96 -4.09 6.61 1.91
CA PHE A 96 -4.44 5.33 2.52
C PHE A 96 -4.54 5.47 4.04
N GLN A 97 -3.57 6.14 4.66
CA GLN A 97 -3.55 6.30 6.11
C GLN A 97 -4.72 7.13 6.61
N GLN A 98 -5.15 8.12 5.85
CA GLN A 98 -6.34 8.89 6.21
C GLN A 98 -7.58 8.01 6.23
N GLU A 99 -7.72 7.10 5.27
CA GLU A 99 -8.82 6.15 5.28
C GLU A 99 -8.71 5.17 6.43
N VAL A 100 -7.51 4.67 6.72
CA VAL A 100 -7.29 3.78 7.87
C VAL A 100 -7.75 4.46 9.16
N ASN A 101 -7.34 5.72 9.35
CA ASN A 101 -7.72 6.45 10.55
C ASN A 101 -9.23 6.58 10.67
N ARG A 102 -9.92 6.87 9.57
CA ARG A 102 -11.37 6.98 9.59
C ARG A 102 -12.01 5.65 9.97
N ILE A 103 -11.57 4.56 9.35
CA ILE A 103 -12.12 3.24 9.63
C ILE A 103 -11.84 2.84 11.08
N TYR A 104 -10.62 3.10 11.56
CA TYR A 104 -10.24 2.77 12.92
C TYR A 104 -11.15 3.47 13.93
N HIS A 105 -11.41 4.75 13.73
CA HIS A 105 -12.28 5.50 14.63
C HIS A 105 -13.72 5.08 14.53
N GLU A 106 -14.19 4.67 13.37
CA GLU A 106 -15.55 4.14 13.22
C GLU A 106 -15.72 2.80 13.92
N ARG A 107 -14.65 1.99 13.98
CA ARG A 107 -14.71 0.68 14.62
C ARG A 107 -14.49 0.74 16.14
N ASN A 108 -13.92 1.80 16.61
CA ASN A 108 -13.59 1.98 18.03
C ASN A 108 -14.24 3.24 18.56
#